data_5c5b298c2ce7ff26e0c828a6a1742728
#
_entry.id   5c5b298c2ce7ff26e0c828a6a1742728
#
_cell.length_a   1.000
_cell.length_b   1.000
_cell.length_c   1.000
_cell.angle_alpha   90.00
_cell.angle_beta   90.00
_cell.angle_gamma   90.00
#
_symmetry.space_group_name_H-M   'P 1'
#
loop_
_entity.id
_entity.type
_entity.pdbx_description
1 polymer ?
#
loop_
_entity_poly.entity_id
_entity_poly.type
_entity_poly.pdbx_seq_one_letter_code
_entity_poly.pdbx_strand_id
1 'polypeptide(L)'
;MRIYVAGDGAREAYLRQIMQAAGHTPVGRGPAELAVLELPRSHLPEAGLDIACGRFVCGLTEPVFDALAAERKWEIFRPLRDEEYTLENARLSAEGAVSAAMRRMPFALSDSTCLVIGYGRIGRALTGMLRGLGARVIVAARRAESRLEAGEGSVPLEGLAQALPKADVIFNTVPALVLPRERLALARPDALLLELASAPYGFDLLLARKLGLRAELESGIPGRYCPRTAAKILWRYIEREVLRK
;
A
#
# COMPACT_ATOMS: atom_id res chain seq x y z
N MET A 1 -18.54 21.21 -9.31
CA MET A 1 -17.91 21.48 -8.00
C MET A 1 -16.47 21.92 -8.19
N ARG A 2 -15.98 22.80 -7.32
CA ARG A 2 -14.54 23.12 -7.19
C ARG A 2 -13.91 22.15 -6.20
N ILE A 3 -12.90 21.40 -6.63
CA ILE A 3 -12.27 20.36 -5.84
C ILE A 3 -10.77 20.64 -5.70
N TYR A 4 -10.30 20.81 -4.46
CA TYR A 4 -8.89 20.89 -4.17
C TYR A 4 -8.27 19.48 -4.15
N VAL A 5 -7.15 19.31 -4.83
CA VAL A 5 -6.40 18.05 -4.85
C VAL A 5 -4.97 18.32 -4.40
N ALA A 6 -4.62 17.85 -3.20
CA ALA A 6 -3.28 17.96 -2.65
C ALA A 6 -2.29 17.02 -3.37
N GLY A 7 -1.01 17.45 -3.42
CA GLY A 7 0.07 16.69 -4.01
C GLY A 7 0.24 16.85 -5.52
N ASP A 8 1.48 16.61 -5.98
CA ASP A 8 1.89 16.77 -7.38
C ASP A 8 2.32 15.44 -8.03
N GLY A 9 1.94 14.32 -7.41
CA GLY A 9 2.24 13.00 -7.92
C GLY A 9 1.45 12.64 -9.19
N ALA A 10 1.90 11.58 -9.87
CA ALA A 10 1.25 11.13 -11.10
C ALA A 10 -0.22 10.70 -10.87
N ARG A 11 -0.53 10.09 -9.72
CA ARG A 11 -1.91 9.74 -9.35
C ARG A 11 -2.79 10.99 -9.25
N GLU A 12 -2.31 12.04 -8.58
CA GLU A 12 -3.02 13.30 -8.39
C GLU A 12 -3.23 14.02 -9.72
N ALA A 13 -2.27 13.97 -10.62
CA ALA A 13 -2.40 14.50 -11.98
C ALA A 13 -3.52 13.78 -12.78
N TYR A 14 -3.53 12.45 -12.76
CA TYR A 14 -4.61 11.68 -13.38
C TYR A 14 -5.97 11.93 -12.71
N LEU A 15 -6.00 12.07 -11.39
CA LEU A 15 -7.23 12.37 -10.66
C LEU A 15 -7.83 13.72 -11.11
N ARG A 16 -7.00 14.77 -11.23
CA ARG A 16 -7.45 16.07 -11.76
C ARG A 16 -8.03 15.96 -13.17
N GLN A 17 -7.39 15.17 -14.06
CA GLN A 17 -7.92 14.93 -15.41
C GLN A 17 -9.27 14.23 -15.40
N ILE A 18 -9.44 13.20 -14.56
CA ILE A 18 -10.69 12.46 -14.41
C ILE A 18 -11.79 13.39 -13.90
N MET A 19 -11.51 14.20 -12.88
CA MET A 19 -12.45 15.19 -12.33
C MET A 19 -12.89 16.22 -13.39
N GLN A 20 -11.96 16.72 -14.20
CA GLN A 20 -12.28 17.64 -15.30
C GLN A 20 -13.18 16.99 -16.34
N ALA A 21 -12.90 15.76 -16.74
CA ALA A 21 -13.74 15.00 -17.68
C ALA A 21 -15.14 14.72 -17.12
N ALA A 22 -15.29 14.63 -15.79
CA ALA A 22 -16.57 14.48 -15.10
C ALA A 22 -17.30 15.83 -14.84
N GLY A 23 -16.80 16.96 -15.36
CA GLY A 23 -17.44 18.27 -15.24
C GLY A 23 -17.15 19.01 -13.93
N HIS A 24 -16.11 18.60 -13.19
CA HIS A 24 -15.65 19.29 -11.98
C HIS A 24 -14.43 20.18 -12.29
N THR A 25 -14.17 21.14 -11.41
CA THR A 25 -13.06 22.09 -11.57
C THR A 25 -11.98 21.81 -10.50
N PRO A 26 -10.87 21.12 -10.81
CA PRO A 26 -9.75 21.02 -9.91
C PRO A 26 -9.14 22.40 -9.64
N VAL A 27 -8.85 22.70 -8.38
CA VAL A 27 -8.22 23.95 -7.95
C VAL A 27 -6.96 23.68 -7.13
N GLY A 28 -5.96 24.55 -7.28
CA GLY A 28 -4.71 24.47 -6.51
C GLY A 28 -4.77 25.22 -5.19
N ARG A 29 -5.59 26.30 -5.12
CA ARG A 29 -5.77 27.15 -3.94
C ARG A 29 -7.15 27.80 -3.98
N GLY A 30 -7.55 28.39 -2.84
CA GLY A 30 -8.79 29.17 -2.71
C GLY A 30 -10.01 28.32 -2.40
N PRO A 31 -11.21 28.89 -2.47
CA PRO A 31 -12.42 28.21 -2.02
C PRO A 31 -12.69 26.94 -2.84
N ALA A 32 -12.84 25.82 -2.14
CA ALA A 32 -13.19 24.53 -2.68
C ALA A 32 -14.39 23.94 -1.90
N GLU A 33 -15.21 23.14 -2.56
CA GLU A 33 -16.35 22.45 -1.96
C GLU A 33 -15.98 21.06 -1.42
N LEU A 34 -14.83 20.53 -1.87
CA LEU A 34 -14.23 19.27 -1.45
C LEU A 34 -12.72 19.39 -1.51
N ALA A 35 -12.04 18.85 -0.50
CA ALA A 35 -10.59 18.70 -0.53
C ALA A 35 -10.22 17.21 -0.55
N VAL A 36 -9.41 16.79 -1.52
CA VAL A 36 -8.83 15.45 -1.60
C VAL A 36 -7.36 15.57 -1.22
N LEU A 37 -7.01 14.98 -0.08
CA LEU A 37 -5.66 15.01 0.46
C LEU A 37 -4.85 13.79 0.01
N GLU A 38 -3.54 13.86 0.17
CA GLU A 38 -2.63 12.78 -0.20
C GLU A 38 -2.92 11.48 0.59
N LEU A 39 -2.72 10.35 -0.09
CA LEU A 39 -2.83 9.01 0.49
C LEU A 39 -1.47 8.30 0.41
N PRO A 40 -1.10 7.44 1.35
CA PRO A 40 -1.91 6.93 2.47
C PRO A 40 -1.91 7.84 3.70
N ARG A 41 -0.97 8.76 3.84
CA ARG A 41 -0.90 9.76 4.92
C ARG A 41 -1.36 11.10 4.39
N SER A 42 -2.24 11.74 5.13
CA SER A 42 -2.76 13.05 4.78
C SER A 42 -2.33 14.07 5.82
N HIS A 43 -1.78 15.17 5.35
CA HIS A 43 -1.43 16.34 6.15
C HIS A 43 -2.34 17.50 5.76
N LEU A 44 -2.61 18.39 6.69
CA LEU A 44 -3.22 19.67 6.33
C LEU A 44 -2.20 20.42 5.47
N PRO A 45 -2.58 20.89 4.26
CA PRO A 45 -1.72 21.78 3.50
C PRO A 45 -1.45 23.05 4.33
N GLU A 46 -0.26 23.65 4.20
CA GLU A 46 0.01 24.95 4.87
C GLU A 46 -1.02 26.03 4.50
N ALA A 47 -1.53 25.98 3.26
CA ALA A 47 -2.67 26.79 2.80
C ALA A 47 -4.03 26.18 3.09
N GLY A 48 -4.10 25.07 3.80
CA GLY A 48 -5.35 24.30 4.04
C GLY A 48 -6.35 25.00 4.95
N LEU A 49 -5.87 25.92 5.78
CA LEU A 49 -6.74 26.77 6.60
C LEU A 49 -7.54 27.78 5.78
N ASP A 50 -7.03 28.11 4.57
CA ASP A 50 -7.70 29.03 3.61
C ASP A 50 -8.69 28.27 2.69
N ILE A 51 -8.72 26.93 2.75
CA ILE A 51 -9.67 26.13 1.99
C ILE A 51 -11.02 26.15 2.72
N ALA A 52 -11.92 27.01 2.26
CA ALA A 52 -13.27 27.13 2.78
C ALA A 52 -14.13 25.94 2.36
N CYS A 53 -13.73 24.72 2.74
CA CYS A 53 -14.58 23.54 2.57
C CYS A 53 -14.69 22.77 3.89
N GLY A 54 -15.87 22.22 4.14
CA GLY A 54 -16.12 21.36 5.31
C GLY A 54 -15.98 19.88 4.98
N ARG A 55 -15.52 19.49 3.78
CA ARG A 55 -15.54 18.10 3.28
C ARG A 55 -14.16 17.67 2.83
N PHE A 56 -13.65 16.58 3.41
CA PHE A 56 -12.30 16.09 3.13
C PHE A 56 -12.29 14.60 2.82
N VAL A 57 -11.63 14.22 1.73
CA VAL A 57 -11.21 12.85 1.44
C VAL A 57 -9.76 12.71 1.88
N CYS A 58 -9.50 11.86 2.87
CA CYS A 58 -8.16 11.72 3.44
C CYS A 58 -7.85 10.28 3.88
N GLY A 59 -6.57 9.98 4.03
CA GLY A 59 -6.06 8.71 4.55
C GLY A 59 -5.90 8.72 6.07
N LEU A 60 -4.74 8.28 6.52
CA LEU A 60 -4.33 8.37 7.93
C LEU A 60 -3.96 9.81 8.26
N THR A 61 -4.57 10.35 9.28
CA THR A 61 -4.38 11.73 9.76
C THR A 61 -3.72 11.74 11.13
N GLU A 62 -3.12 12.86 11.48
CA GLU A 62 -2.59 13.12 12.82
C GLU A 62 -3.72 13.51 13.80
N PRO A 63 -3.53 13.29 15.12
CA PRO A 63 -4.55 13.64 16.12
C PRO A 63 -4.98 15.11 16.08
N VAL A 64 -4.08 16.03 15.73
CA VAL A 64 -4.37 17.47 15.58
C VAL A 64 -5.37 17.72 14.45
N PHE A 65 -5.26 16.98 13.35
CA PHE A 65 -6.23 17.06 12.25
C PHE A 65 -7.62 16.58 12.71
N ASP A 66 -7.67 15.45 13.40
CA ASP A 66 -8.94 14.86 13.85
C ASP A 66 -9.63 15.76 14.91
N ALA A 67 -8.86 16.38 15.79
CA ALA A 67 -9.36 17.36 16.76
C ALA A 67 -9.96 18.59 16.08
N LEU A 68 -9.23 19.16 15.09
CA LEU A 68 -9.70 20.32 14.33
C LEU A 68 -10.93 19.99 13.48
N ALA A 69 -10.98 18.81 12.89
CA ALA A 69 -12.12 18.33 12.12
C ALA A 69 -13.38 18.21 13.00
N ALA A 70 -13.23 17.71 14.23
CA ALA A 70 -14.31 17.62 15.19
C ALA A 70 -14.82 19.01 15.64
N GLU A 71 -13.89 19.92 16.00
CA GLU A 71 -14.21 21.31 16.40
C GLU A 71 -14.97 22.06 15.29
N ARG A 72 -14.50 21.95 14.05
CA ARG A 72 -15.08 22.66 12.89
C ARG A 72 -16.22 21.90 12.21
N LYS A 73 -16.59 20.73 12.74
CA LYS A 73 -17.64 19.84 12.18
C LYS A 73 -17.43 19.49 10.72
N TRP A 74 -16.16 19.20 10.36
CA TRP A 74 -15.81 18.77 9.00
C TRP A 74 -16.33 17.37 8.72
N GLU A 75 -16.78 17.13 7.50
CA GLU A 75 -17.17 15.82 7.00
C GLU A 75 -15.95 15.10 6.43
N ILE A 76 -15.56 13.99 7.05
CA ILE A 76 -14.34 13.27 6.72
C ILE A 76 -14.66 11.93 6.06
N PHE A 77 -14.21 11.77 4.83
CA PHE A 77 -14.31 10.53 4.03
C PHE A 77 -12.97 9.81 4.01
N ARG A 78 -12.97 8.53 4.38
CA ARG A 78 -11.75 7.74 4.57
C ARG A 78 -11.73 6.52 3.63
N PRO A 79 -11.16 6.65 2.40
CA PRO A 79 -11.07 5.53 1.45
C PRO A 79 -10.41 4.28 2.04
N LEU A 80 -9.39 4.46 2.88
CA LEU A 80 -8.68 3.35 3.53
C LEU A 80 -9.52 2.55 4.54
N ARG A 81 -10.74 2.98 4.85
CA ARG A 81 -11.73 2.25 5.66
C ARG A 81 -12.83 1.59 4.81
N ASP A 82 -12.87 1.88 3.53
CA ASP A 82 -13.79 1.28 2.58
C ASP A 82 -13.23 -0.03 2.04
N GLU A 83 -14.01 -1.11 2.11
CA GLU A 83 -13.54 -2.45 1.75
C GLU A 83 -13.29 -2.58 0.26
N GLU A 84 -14.18 -2.05 -0.59
CA GLU A 84 -14.03 -2.10 -2.04
C GLU A 84 -12.78 -1.35 -2.49
N TYR A 85 -12.59 -0.11 -2.00
CA TYR A 85 -11.39 0.67 -2.27
C TYR A 85 -10.12 -0.06 -1.83
N THR A 86 -10.12 -0.61 -0.61
CA THR A 86 -8.91 -1.26 -0.05
C THR A 86 -8.56 -2.56 -0.74
N LEU A 87 -9.55 -3.34 -1.22
CA LEU A 87 -9.32 -4.54 -2.02
C LEU A 87 -8.69 -4.20 -3.37
N GLU A 88 -9.25 -3.22 -4.09
CA GLU A 88 -8.68 -2.78 -5.37
C GLU A 88 -7.27 -2.19 -5.21
N ASN A 89 -7.08 -1.35 -4.19
CA ASN A 89 -5.78 -0.76 -3.87
C ASN A 89 -4.73 -1.83 -3.49
N ALA A 90 -5.15 -2.92 -2.82
CA ALA A 90 -4.28 -4.04 -2.49
C ALA A 90 -3.83 -4.82 -3.75
N ARG A 91 -4.70 -4.96 -4.76
CA ARG A 91 -4.33 -5.56 -6.05
C ARG A 91 -3.25 -4.74 -6.75
N LEU A 92 -3.40 -3.41 -6.80
CA LEU A 92 -2.36 -2.53 -7.37
C LEU A 92 -1.05 -2.58 -6.57
N SER A 93 -1.13 -2.73 -5.25
CA SER A 93 0.05 -2.92 -4.41
C SER A 93 0.77 -4.22 -4.75
N ALA A 94 0.02 -5.30 -4.99
CA ALA A 94 0.59 -6.58 -5.40
C ALA A 94 1.23 -6.52 -6.81
N GLU A 95 0.58 -5.89 -7.79
CA GLU A 95 1.15 -5.68 -9.13
C GLU A 95 2.46 -4.90 -9.07
N GLY A 96 2.49 -3.81 -8.33
CA GLY A 96 3.70 -3.01 -8.17
C GLY A 96 4.80 -3.75 -7.41
N ALA A 97 4.47 -4.60 -6.42
CA ALA A 97 5.45 -5.44 -5.73
C ALA A 97 6.08 -6.48 -6.67
N VAL A 98 5.28 -7.12 -7.52
CA VAL A 98 5.76 -8.02 -8.58
C VAL A 98 6.69 -7.26 -9.53
N SER A 99 6.29 -6.10 -10.03
CA SER A 99 7.12 -5.25 -10.89
C SER A 99 8.43 -4.84 -10.19
N ALA A 100 8.38 -4.51 -8.90
CA ALA A 100 9.56 -4.16 -8.13
C ALA A 100 10.55 -5.32 -8.01
N ALA A 101 10.06 -6.54 -7.77
CA ALA A 101 10.86 -7.74 -7.73
C ALA A 101 11.52 -8.03 -9.10
N MET A 102 10.73 -8.08 -10.16
CA MET A 102 11.21 -8.39 -11.51
C MET A 102 12.32 -7.45 -11.98
N ARG A 103 12.26 -6.17 -11.63
CA ARG A 103 13.31 -5.19 -11.98
C ARG A 103 14.62 -5.38 -11.24
N ARG A 104 14.60 -6.09 -10.10
CA ARG A 104 15.76 -6.24 -9.20
C ARG A 104 16.37 -7.62 -9.23
N MET A 105 15.68 -8.60 -9.79
CA MET A 105 16.17 -9.97 -9.90
C MET A 105 16.78 -10.24 -11.27
N PRO A 106 17.89 -11.01 -11.32
CA PRO A 106 18.52 -11.39 -12.57
C PRO A 106 17.89 -12.64 -13.22
N PHE A 107 16.82 -13.20 -12.64
CA PHE A 107 16.15 -14.42 -13.09
C PHE A 107 14.62 -14.24 -13.08
N ALA A 108 13.93 -15.14 -13.77
CA ALA A 108 12.47 -15.11 -13.88
C ALA A 108 11.80 -15.49 -12.56
N LEU A 109 10.61 -14.93 -12.31
CA LEU A 109 9.80 -15.31 -11.12
C LEU A 109 9.41 -16.79 -11.15
N SER A 110 9.18 -17.39 -12.33
CA SER A 110 8.92 -18.83 -12.49
C SER A 110 10.02 -19.74 -11.95
N ASP A 111 11.25 -19.24 -11.94
CA ASP A 111 12.42 -19.98 -11.44
C ASP A 111 12.71 -19.70 -9.96
N SER A 112 11.86 -18.90 -9.30
CA SER A 112 12.09 -18.41 -7.95
C SER A 112 11.19 -19.05 -6.90
N THR A 113 11.68 -19.04 -5.65
CA THR A 113 10.88 -19.27 -4.46
C THR A 113 10.58 -17.93 -3.78
N CYS A 114 9.32 -17.54 -3.76
CA CYS A 114 8.84 -16.31 -3.14
C CYS A 114 8.23 -16.60 -1.76
N LEU A 115 8.73 -15.94 -0.73
CA LEU A 115 8.15 -15.96 0.61
C LEU A 115 7.28 -14.72 0.81
N VAL A 116 5.97 -14.93 1.02
CA VAL A 116 5.01 -13.86 1.35
C VAL A 116 4.71 -13.95 2.85
N ILE A 117 5.15 -12.93 3.60
CA ILE A 117 4.88 -12.81 5.03
C ILE A 117 3.61 -11.97 5.21
N GLY A 118 2.57 -12.59 5.77
CA GLY A 118 1.23 -12.03 5.89
C GLY A 118 0.28 -12.51 4.79
N TYR A 119 -0.97 -12.75 5.17
CA TYR A 119 -2.04 -13.18 4.25
C TYR A 119 -3.29 -12.31 4.44
N GLY A 120 -3.06 -10.99 4.47
CA GLY A 120 -4.09 -9.96 4.39
C GLY A 120 -4.46 -9.65 2.94
N ARG A 121 -5.10 -8.51 2.69
CA ARG A 121 -5.54 -8.10 1.34
C ARG A 121 -4.38 -8.10 0.32
N ILE A 122 -3.25 -7.49 0.66
CA ILE A 122 -2.06 -7.45 -0.22
C ILE A 122 -1.46 -8.86 -0.37
N GLY A 123 -1.25 -9.57 0.74
CA GLY A 123 -0.65 -10.91 0.71
C GLY A 123 -1.45 -11.92 -0.12
N ARG A 124 -2.79 -11.88 -0.07
CA ARG A 124 -3.69 -12.71 -0.89
C ARG A 124 -3.52 -12.39 -2.38
N ALA A 125 -3.62 -11.13 -2.76
CA ALA A 125 -3.49 -10.68 -4.14
C ALA A 125 -2.10 -11.04 -4.70
N LEU A 126 -1.05 -10.78 -3.92
CA LEU A 126 0.34 -11.06 -4.30
C LEU A 126 0.59 -12.57 -4.47
N THR A 127 0.11 -13.39 -3.53
CA THR A 127 0.23 -14.86 -3.62
C THR A 127 -0.40 -15.40 -4.90
N GLY A 128 -1.62 -14.93 -5.25
CA GLY A 128 -2.29 -15.32 -6.47
C GLY A 128 -1.52 -14.92 -7.73
N MET A 129 -1.00 -13.69 -7.78
CA MET A 129 -0.21 -13.21 -8.92
C MET A 129 1.11 -13.98 -9.09
N LEU A 130 1.84 -14.20 -8.00
CA LEU A 130 3.11 -14.95 -8.04
C LEU A 130 2.92 -16.39 -8.51
N ARG A 131 1.88 -17.06 -8.02
CA ARG A 131 1.51 -18.41 -8.49
C ARG A 131 1.11 -18.43 -9.96
N GLY A 132 0.33 -17.42 -10.39
CA GLY A 132 -0.04 -17.25 -11.80
C GLY A 132 1.15 -17.02 -12.73
N LEU A 133 2.24 -16.48 -12.22
CA LEU A 133 3.52 -16.31 -12.93
C LEU A 133 4.43 -17.55 -12.82
N GLY A 134 3.98 -18.64 -12.20
CA GLY A 134 4.73 -19.88 -12.08
C GLY A 134 5.74 -19.92 -10.93
N ALA A 135 5.80 -18.92 -10.06
CA ALA A 135 6.68 -18.92 -8.91
C ALA A 135 6.30 -19.98 -7.87
N ARG A 136 7.26 -20.56 -7.18
CA ARG A 136 7.03 -21.32 -5.94
C ARG A 136 6.74 -20.35 -4.81
N VAL A 137 5.55 -20.43 -4.20
CA VAL A 137 5.15 -19.48 -3.18
C VAL A 137 4.99 -20.15 -1.82
N ILE A 138 5.76 -19.68 -0.84
CA ILE A 138 5.60 -20.00 0.57
C ILE A 138 4.85 -18.83 1.22
N VAL A 139 3.77 -19.12 1.95
CA VAL A 139 3.02 -18.09 2.68
C VAL A 139 3.23 -18.29 4.18
N ALA A 140 3.75 -17.27 4.86
CA ALA A 140 3.85 -17.28 6.32
C ALA A 140 2.73 -16.46 6.94
N ALA A 141 1.80 -17.08 7.68
CA ALA A 141 0.67 -16.40 8.28
C ALA A 141 0.40 -16.86 9.71
N ARG A 142 -0.01 -15.90 10.57
CA ARG A 142 -0.29 -16.15 11.99
C ARG A 142 -1.51 -17.05 12.19
N ARG A 143 -2.64 -16.72 11.53
CA ARG A 143 -3.92 -17.41 11.71
C ARG A 143 -3.97 -18.70 10.93
N ALA A 144 -4.51 -19.77 11.53
CA ALA A 144 -4.69 -21.08 10.89
C ALA A 144 -5.62 -20.99 9.67
N GLU A 145 -6.71 -20.22 9.77
CA GLU A 145 -7.67 -20.02 8.68
C GLU A 145 -6.99 -19.38 7.46
N SER A 146 -6.11 -18.40 7.69
CA SER A 146 -5.33 -17.77 6.62
C SER A 146 -4.38 -18.76 5.93
N ARG A 147 -3.81 -19.70 6.68
CA ARG A 147 -2.94 -20.74 6.11
C ARG A 147 -3.73 -21.78 5.32
N LEU A 148 -4.91 -22.17 5.82
CA LEU A 148 -5.82 -23.08 5.09
C LEU A 148 -6.24 -22.45 3.76
N GLU A 149 -6.61 -21.19 3.76
CA GLU A 149 -6.99 -20.46 2.56
C GLU A 149 -5.81 -20.25 1.60
N ALA A 150 -4.61 -19.99 2.12
CA ALA A 150 -3.40 -19.91 1.32
C ALA A 150 -3.03 -21.24 0.66
N GLY A 151 -3.48 -22.34 1.23
CA GLY A 151 -3.29 -23.68 0.71
C GLY A 151 -1.87 -24.23 0.92
N GLU A 152 -1.48 -25.15 0.04
CA GLU A 152 -0.18 -25.82 0.10
C GLU A 152 0.99 -24.82 0.07
N GLY A 153 2.05 -25.13 0.81
CA GLY A 153 3.23 -24.28 0.99
C GLY A 153 3.03 -23.19 2.06
N SER A 154 1.92 -23.19 2.82
CA SER A 154 1.74 -22.25 3.92
C SER A 154 2.37 -22.74 5.22
N VAL A 155 2.93 -21.81 6.00
CA VAL A 155 3.60 -22.08 7.28
C VAL A 155 3.13 -21.07 8.35
N PRO A 156 3.17 -21.44 9.63
CA PRO A 156 2.99 -20.47 10.72
C PRO A 156 4.19 -19.51 10.79
N LEU A 157 4.08 -18.39 11.51
CA LEU A 157 5.19 -17.43 11.64
C LEU A 157 6.42 -18.04 12.35
N GLU A 158 6.23 -19.04 13.16
CA GLU A 158 7.29 -19.83 13.80
C GLU A 158 8.09 -20.64 12.76
N GLY A 159 7.45 -21.01 11.65
CA GLY A 159 8.06 -21.70 10.52
C GLY A 159 8.92 -20.82 9.60
N LEU A 160 9.02 -19.52 9.87
CA LEU A 160 9.86 -18.61 9.10
C LEU A 160 11.33 -19.04 9.10
N ALA A 161 11.83 -19.65 10.19
CA ALA A 161 13.22 -20.13 10.26
C ALA A 161 13.54 -21.17 9.18
N GLN A 162 12.58 -22.02 8.78
CA GLN A 162 12.75 -23.02 7.72
C GLN A 162 12.42 -22.46 6.33
N ALA A 163 11.65 -21.38 6.24
CA ALA A 163 11.24 -20.77 4.98
C ALA A 163 12.28 -19.77 4.44
N LEU A 164 12.87 -18.96 5.30
CA LEU A 164 13.84 -17.91 4.95
C LEU A 164 15.03 -18.43 4.13
N PRO A 165 15.68 -19.54 4.48
CA PRO A 165 16.82 -20.05 3.71
C PRO A 165 16.46 -20.54 2.30
N LYS A 166 15.18 -20.74 2.01
CA LYS A 166 14.67 -21.24 0.71
C LYS A 166 14.23 -20.12 -0.22
N ALA A 167 14.03 -18.90 0.30
CA ALA A 167 13.44 -17.82 -0.42
C ALA A 167 14.46 -17.03 -1.23
N ASP A 168 14.17 -16.82 -2.51
CA ASP A 168 14.91 -15.92 -3.39
C ASP A 168 14.37 -14.49 -3.26
N VAL A 169 13.05 -14.35 -3.01
CA VAL A 169 12.38 -13.07 -2.76
C VAL A 169 11.51 -13.18 -1.53
N ILE A 170 11.63 -12.21 -0.65
CA ILE A 170 10.84 -12.10 0.59
C ILE A 170 10.00 -10.83 0.52
N PHE A 171 8.69 -10.98 0.53
CA PHE A 171 7.73 -9.88 0.57
C PHE A 171 7.13 -9.79 1.97
N ASN A 172 7.39 -8.70 2.68
CA ASN A 172 6.69 -8.48 3.95
C ASN A 172 5.46 -7.59 3.76
N THR A 173 4.30 -8.07 4.24
CA THR A 173 3.04 -7.31 4.24
C THR A 173 2.49 -7.06 5.66
N VAL A 174 3.26 -7.45 6.70
CA VAL A 174 2.86 -7.35 8.10
C VAL A 174 3.47 -6.09 8.74
N PRO A 175 2.65 -5.15 9.24
CA PRO A 175 3.13 -3.93 9.90
C PRO A 175 3.50 -4.20 11.38
N ALA A 176 4.36 -5.17 11.61
CA ALA A 176 4.89 -5.52 12.93
C ALA A 176 6.21 -6.26 12.76
N LEU A 177 7.14 -6.11 13.70
CA LEU A 177 8.47 -6.74 13.65
C LEU A 177 8.34 -8.28 13.62
N VAL A 178 8.42 -8.87 12.43
CA VAL A 178 8.36 -10.32 12.20
C VAL A 178 9.71 -10.91 11.83
N LEU A 179 10.65 -10.10 11.36
CA LEU A 179 12.01 -10.48 11.02
C LEU A 179 13.02 -9.68 11.89
N PRO A 180 13.15 -10.01 13.20
CA PRO A 180 14.23 -9.49 14.01
C PRO A 180 15.59 -9.99 13.48
N ARG A 181 16.69 -9.50 14.07
CA ARG A 181 18.08 -9.80 13.63
C ARG A 181 18.32 -11.29 13.39
N GLU A 182 17.89 -12.12 14.33
CA GLU A 182 18.11 -13.57 14.30
C GLU A 182 17.43 -14.24 13.09
N ARG A 183 16.25 -13.75 12.73
CA ARG A 183 15.53 -14.23 11.52
C ARG A 183 16.11 -13.65 10.24
N LEU A 184 16.47 -12.37 10.22
CA LEU A 184 17.15 -11.78 9.05
C LEU A 184 18.43 -12.53 8.69
N ALA A 185 19.20 -12.95 9.68
CA ALA A 185 20.44 -13.71 9.49
C ALA A 185 20.23 -15.10 8.86
N LEU A 186 18.99 -15.61 8.81
CA LEU A 186 18.64 -16.88 8.16
C LEU A 186 18.29 -16.71 6.67
N ALA A 187 18.07 -15.49 6.21
CA ALA A 187 17.83 -15.23 4.80
C ALA A 187 19.09 -15.51 3.97
N ARG A 188 18.90 -15.96 2.73
CA ARG A 188 20.01 -16.14 1.81
C ARG A 188 20.70 -14.79 1.55
N PRO A 189 22.02 -14.76 1.41
CA PRO A 189 22.76 -13.51 1.15
C PRO A 189 22.34 -12.80 -0.15
N ASP A 190 21.87 -13.56 -1.15
CA ASP A 190 21.40 -13.07 -2.45
C ASP A 190 19.88 -12.78 -2.50
N ALA A 191 19.15 -13.09 -1.42
CA ALA A 191 17.73 -12.85 -1.34
C ALA A 191 17.38 -11.35 -1.44
N LEU A 192 16.28 -11.06 -2.15
CA LEU A 192 15.70 -9.73 -2.20
C LEU A 192 14.58 -9.61 -1.15
N LEU A 193 14.71 -8.65 -0.24
CA LEU A 193 13.69 -8.35 0.77
C LEU A 193 12.93 -7.09 0.38
N LEU A 194 11.63 -7.19 0.18
CA LEU A 194 10.74 -6.07 -0.12
C LEU A 194 9.78 -5.81 1.06
N GLU A 195 9.93 -4.67 1.69
CA GLU A 195 9.03 -4.19 2.73
C GLU A 195 7.84 -3.47 2.07
N LEU A 196 6.66 -4.05 2.16
CA LEU A 196 5.43 -3.51 1.58
C LEU A 196 4.48 -2.96 2.65
N ALA A 197 4.71 -3.30 3.92
CA ALA A 197 3.88 -2.85 5.02
C ALA A 197 4.14 -1.38 5.37
N SER A 198 3.15 -0.74 5.98
CA SER A 198 3.33 0.55 6.65
C SER A 198 4.10 0.37 7.95
N ALA A 199 4.64 1.47 8.49
CA ALA A 199 5.25 1.46 9.82
C ALA A 199 4.24 1.01 10.90
N PRO A 200 4.70 0.28 11.95
CA PRO A 200 6.06 -0.20 12.16
C PRO A 200 6.35 -1.39 11.23
N TYR A 201 7.42 -1.30 10.47
CA TYR A 201 7.79 -2.28 9.43
C TYR A 201 8.04 -3.68 10.01
N GLY A 202 8.09 -4.71 9.15
CA GLY A 202 8.35 -6.09 9.55
C GLY A 202 9.81 -6.38 9.89
N PHE A 203 10.72 -5.51 9.47
CA PHE A 203 12.14 -5.57 9.77
C PHE A 203 12.79 -4.18 9.71
N ASP A 204 13.95 -4.06 10.36
CA ASP A 204 14.81 -2.89 10.25
C ASP A 204 15.61 -2.94 8.94
N LEU A 205 15.34 -2.00 8.05
CA LEU A 205 16.00 -1.88 6.75
C LEU A 205 17.51 -1.62 6.85
N LEU A 206 17.92 -0.79 7.80
CA LEU A 206 19.34 -0.49 8.01
C LEU A 206 20.08 -1.70 8.54
N LEU A 207 19.47 -2.44 9.46
CA LEU A 207 20.02 -3.68 9.99
C LEU A 207 20.12 -4.75 8.90
N ALA A 208 19.07 -4.93 8.07
CA ALA A 208 19.09 -5.87 6.96
C ALA A 208 20.25 -5.59 6.00
N ARG A 209 20.45 -4.32 5.63
CA ARG A 209 21.57 -3.87 4.78
C ARG A 209 22.93 -4.06 5.45
N LYS A 210 23.05 -3.82 6.76
CA LYS A 210 24.29 -4.10 7.52
C LYS A 210 24.63 -5.61 7.58
N LEU A 211 23.63 -6.47 7.47
CA LEU A 211 23.81 -7.92 7.33
C LEU A 211 24.13 -8.34 5.87
N GLY A 212 24.27 -7.42 4.95
CA GLY A 212 24.57 -7.67 3.55
C GLY A 212 23.36 -8.07 2.70
N LEU A 213 22.13 -7.97 3.23
CA LEU A 213 20.91 -8.32 2.50
C LEU A 213 20.45 -7.19 1.58
N ARG A 214 19.87 -7.55 0.45
CA ARG A 214 19.27 -6.62 -0.50
C ARG A 214 17.86 -6.24 -0.01
N ALA A 215 17.75 -5.22 0.82
CA ALA A 215 16.51 -4.81 1.47
C ALA A 215 16.03 -3.44 0.97
N GLU A 216 14.76 -3.38 0.53
CA GLU A 216 14.12 -2.21 -0.05
C GLU A 216 12.76 -1.94 0.61
N LEU A 217 12.46 -0.65 0.81
CA LEU A 217 11.14 -0.19 1.21
C LEU A 217 10.34 0.19 -0.03
N GLU A 218 9.22 -0.47 -0.26
CA GLU A 218 8.29 -0.17 -1.33
C GLU A 218 7.01 0.46 -0.75
N SER A 219 7.01 1.78 -0.61
CA SER A 219 5.86 2.55 -0.13
C SER A 219 5.12 3.24 -1.28
N GLY A 220 3.84 3.56 -1.06
CA GLY A 220 3.03 4.30 -2.04
C GLY A 220 2.87 3.60 -3.39
N ILE A 221 2.97 2.27 -3.41
CA ILE A 221 3.04 1.44 -4.62
C ILE A 221 1.93 1.78 -5.64
N PRO A 222 0.62 1.86 -5.29
CA PRO A 222 -0.43 2.14 -6.27
C PRO A 222 -0.22 3.45 -7.02
N GLY A 223 0.20 4.51 -6.32
CA GLY A 223 0.46 5.82 -6.93
C GLY A 223 1.73 5.87 -7.79
N ARG A 224 2.72 5.03 -7.49
CA ARG A 224 4.02 4.97 -8.19
C ARG A 224 3.98 4.05 -9.42
N TYR A 225 3.36 2.89 -9.30
CA TYR A 225 3.39 1.86 -10.32
C TYR A 225 2.15 1.85 -11.23
N CYS A 226 0.98 2.21 -10.69
CA CYS A 226 -0.30 2.19 -11.38
C CYS A 226 -1.10 3.50 -11.21
N PRO A 227 -0.49 4.70 -11.40
CA PRO A 227 -1.06 5.98 -10.99
C PRO A 227 -2.43 6.27 -11.61
N ARG A 228 -2.62 5.94 -12.90
CA ARG A 228 -3.88 6.14 -13.59
C ARG A 228 -5.00 5.28 -13.02
N THR A 229 -4.71 4.00 -12.75
CA THR A 229 -5.70 3.07 -12.16
C THR A 229 -5.98 3.45 -10.71
N ALA A 230 -4.96 3.81 -9.93
CA ALA A 230 -5.12 4.29 -8.57
C ALA A 230 -6.00 5.55 -8.48
N ALA A 231 -5.84 6.49 -9.45
CA ALA A 231 -6.71 7.66 -9.56
C ALA A 231 -8.17 7.26 -9.88
N LYS A 232 -8.40 6.31 -10.81
CA LYS A 232 -9.74 5.83 -11.15
C LYS A 232 -10.44 5.17 -9.97
N ILE A 233 -9.72 4.36 -9.19
CA ILE A 233 -10.26 3.70 -7.99
C ILE A 233 -10.67 4.75 -6.95
N LEU A 234 -9.80 5.74 -6.72
CA LEU A 234 -10.10 6.83 -5.79
C LEU A 234 -11.28 7.68 -6.27
N TRP A 235 -11.37 7.94 -7.57
CA TRP A 235 -12.49 8.68 -8.15
C TRP A 235 -13.83 7.94 -7.98
N ARG A 236 -13.87 6.64 -8.26
CA ARG A 236 -15.08 5.82 -8.02
C ARG A 236 -15.54 5.87 -6.57
N TYR A 237 -14.61 5.80 -5.62
CA TYR A 237 -14.93 5.98 -4.21
C TYR A 237 -15.55 7.37 -3.96
N ILE A 238 -14.96 8.43 -4.50
CA ILE A 238 -15.46 9.80 -4.35
C ILE A 238 -16.88 9.93 -4.95
N GLU A 239 -17.10 9.43 -6.14
CA GLU A 239 -18.44 9.45 -6.76
C GLU A 239 -19.49 8.74 -5.91
N ARG A 240 -19.13 7.55 -5.39
CA ARG A 240 -20.06 6.73 -4.60
C ARG A 240 -20.37 7.32 -3.24
N GLU A 241 -19.33 7.71 -2.49
CA GLU A 241 -19.46 8.04 -1.07
C GLU A 241 -19.61 9.55 -0.81
N VAL A 242 -19.11 10.38 -1.72
CA VAL A 242 -19.01 11.82 -1.48
C VAL A 242 -20.00 12.61 -2.35
N LEU A 243 -20.16 12.25 -3.62
CA LEU A 243 -20.95 13.03 -4.58
C LEU A 243 -22.41 12.59 -4.69
N ARG A 244 -22.73 11.34 -4.38
CA ARG A 244 -24.12 10.81 -4.43
C ARG A 244 -24.95 11.09 -3.19
N LYS A 245 -24.35 11.70 -2.16
CA LYS A 245 -25.04 12.22 -0.98
C LYS A 245 -25.33 13.70 -1.18
#